data_a0d55cd0a1f2f8f893d68efb3185196b
#
_entry.id   a0d55cd0a1f2f8f893d68efb3185196b
#
_cell.length_a   1.000
_cell.length_b   1.000
_cell.length_c   1.000
_cell.angle_alpha   90.00
_cell.angle_beta   90.00
_cell.angle_gamma   90.00
#
_symmetry.space_group_name_H-M   'P 1'
#
loop_
_entity.id
_entity.type
_entity.pdbx_description
1 polymer ?
#
loop_
_entity_poly.entity_id
_entity_poly.type
_entity_poly.pdbx_seq_one_letter_code
_entity_poly.pdbx_strand_id
1 'polypeptide(L)'
;MKKMIAIAFCCMIGIFGLVYAAGPVKPAPNGIELPSDYKDWRLISSSHREDNKTLRVILGNNEAIKAAREGKTNPWPDGSILCKLVWKDETHPRWDTAIIPGNFVHAEFMVKDSTKYSDTGGWGFARWKGLDLEPYGKDASFVQECFTCHLPVIDSDYVFTRPSSLP
;
A
#
# COMPACT_ATOMS: atom_id res chain seq x y z
N MET A 1 -37.14 39.20 -54.54
CA MET A 1 -35.87 38.96 -53.87
C MET A 1 -36.10 38.08 -52.68
N LYS A 2 -35.80 36.76 -52.82
CA LYS A 2 -36.00 35.75 -51.73
C LYS A 2 -34.67 35.58 -51.01
N LYS A 3 -34.62 35.89 -49.70
CA LYS A 3 -33.45 35.67 -48.84
C LYS A 3 -33.42 34.20 -48.40
N MET A 4 -32.42 33.43 -48.82
CA MET A 4 -32.15 32.10 -48.32
C MET A 4 -31.36 32.22 -47.01
N ILE A 5 -31.94 31.69 -45.93
CA ILE A 5 -31.24 31.56 -44.64
C ILE A 5 -30.61 30.18 -44.65
N ALA A 6 -29.29 30.12 -44.61
CA ALA A 6 -28.52 28.90 -44.44
C ALA A 6 -28.39 28.61 -42.95
N ILE A 7 -28.98 27.51 -42.50
CA ILE A 7 -28.82 26.98 -41.12
C ILE A 7 -27.59 26.09 -41.10
N ALA A 8 -26.54 26.55 -40.45
CA ALA A 8 -25.35 25.73 -40.19
C ALA A 8 -25.65 24.74 -39.02
N PHE A 9 -25.68 23.44 -39.34
CA PHE A 9 -25.81 22.38 -38.39
C PHE A 9 -24.42 22.03 -37.83
N CYS A 10 -24.15 22.51 -36.61
CA CYS A 10 -22.91 22.23 -35.90
C CYS A 10 -22.99 20.81 -35.23
N CYS A 11 -22.39 19.78 -35.88
CA CYS A 11 -22.24 18.46 -35.30
C CYS A 11 -21.23 18.52 -34.17
N MET A 12 -21.67 18.53 -32.91
CA MET A 12 -20.84 18.24 -31.76
C MET A 12 -20.54 16.75 -31.71
N ILE A 13 -19.36 16.35 -32.12
CA ILE A 13 -18.84 15.00 -31.93
C ILE A 13 -18.41 14.88 -30.46
N GLY A 14 -19.25 14.29 -29.62
CA GLY A 14 -18.91 13.94 -28.25
C GLY A 14 -17.83 12.85 -28.27
N ILE A 15 -16.62 13.17 -27.87
CA ILE A 15 -15.56 12.18 -27.62
C ILE A 15 -15.91 11.48 -26.31
N PHE A 16 -16.58 10.33 -26.42
CA PHE A 16 -16.71 9.41 -25.29
C PHE A 16 -15.33 8.79 -25.04
N GLY A 17 -14.61 9.32 -24.06
CA GLY A 17 -13.40 8.67 -23.55
C GLY A 17 -13.80 7.32 -22.92
N LEU A 18 -13.35 6.21 -23.50
CA LEU A 18 -13.41 4.90 -22.87
C LEU A 18 -12.57 4.96 -21.59
N VAL A 19 -13.23 5.07 -20.43
CA VAL A 19 -12.61 4.81 -19.15
C VAL A 19 -12.41 3.30 -19.06
N TYR A 20 -11.20 2.84 -19.33
CA TYR A 20 -10.82 1.46 -19.02
C TYR A 20 -10.86 1.31 -17.50
N ALA A 21 -11.88 0.65 -16.98
CA ALA A 21 -11.86 0.15 -15.62
C ALA A 21 -10.72 -0.87 -15.53
N ALA A 22 -9.71 -0.58 -14.69
CA ALA A 22 -8.68 -1.56 -14.39
C ALA A 22 -9.35 -2.85 -13.89
N GLY A 23 -8.98 -3.99 -14.43
CA GLY A 23 -9.49 -5.29 -13.98
C GLY A 23 -9.13 -5.52 -12.49
N PRO A 24 -9.73 -6.52 -11.84
CA PRO A 24 -9.44 -6.84 -10.45
C PRO A 24 -7.94 -7.13 -10.28
N VAL A 25 -7.35 -6.58 -9.21
CA VAL A 25 -5.93 -6.83 -8.87
C VAL A 25 -5.76 -8.31 -8.54
N LYS A 26 -4.75 -8.93 -9.14
CA LYS A 26 -4.43 -10.35 -8.89
C LYS A 26 -3.94 -10.55 -7.44
N PRO A 27 -4.32 -11.66 -6.78
CA PRO A 27 -3.75 -12.03 -5.49
C PRO A 27 -2.23 -12.22 -5.57
N ALA A 28 -1.55 -12.07 -4.43
CA ALA A 28 -0.16 -12.46 -4.32
C ALA A 28 0.00 -13.98 -4.56
N PRO A 29 1.18 -14.48 -4.99
CA PRO A 29 1.38 -15.89 -5.32
C PRO A 29 1.11 -16.88 -4.18
N ASN A 30 1.07 -16.42 -2.93
CA ASN A 30 0.69 -17.19 -1.74
C ASN A 30 -0.82 -17.13 -1.41
N GLY A 31 -1.64 -16.54 -2.30
CA GLY A 31 -3.09 -16.45 -2.15
C GLY A 31 -3.60 -15.31 -1.27
N ILE A 32 -2.73 -14.43 -0.76
CA ILE A 32 -3.18 -13.22 -0.06
C ILE A 32 -3.76 -12.25 -1.09
N GLU A 33 -5.01 -11.83 -0.87
CA GLU A 33 -5.67 -10.81 -1.68
C GLU A 33 -5.28 -9.40 -1.23
N LEU A 34 -5.24 -8.44 -2.16
CA LEU A 34 -5.08 -7.03 -1.83
C LEU A 34 -6.36 -6.53 -1.16
N PRO A 35 -6.32 -6.06 0.10
CA PRO A 35 -7.50 -5.48 0.74
C PRO A 35 -8.00 -4.28 -0.05
N SER A 36 -9.27 -4.30 -0.48
CA SER A 36 -9.83 -3.27 -1.38
C SER A 36 -9.96 -1.90 -0.73
N ASP A 37 -10.07 -1.87 0.60
CA ASP A 37 -10.28 -0.69 1.43
C ASP A 37 -8.99 -0.11 2.05
N TYR A 38 -7.80 -0.66 1.72
CA TYR A 38 -6.54 -0.26 2.37
C TYR A 38 -6.22 1.24 2.22
N LYS A 39 -6.77 1.90 1.22
CA LYS A 39 -6.56 3.33 0.98
C LYS A 39 -7.26 4.22 2.01
N ASP A 40 -8.29 3.69 2.66
CA ASP A 40 -9.07 4.38 3.70
C ASP A 40 -8.61 4.03 5.12
N TRP A 41 -7.54 3.20 5.22
CA TRP A 41 -6.98 2.83 6.52
C TRP A 41 -6.24 3.99 7.18
N ARG A 42 -6.14 3.92 8.49
CA ARG A 42 -5.55 4.99 9.30
C ARG A 42 -4.04 4.78 9.47
N LEU A 43 -3.36 5.90 9.68
CA LEU A 43 -1.92 5.93 9.93
C LEU A 43 -1.58 5.23 11.25
N ILE A 44 -0.60 4.32 11.20
CA ILE A 44 0.12 3.79 12.36
C ILE A 44 1.43 4.55 12.54
N SER A 45 2.19 4.75 11.47
CA SER A 45 3.48 5.43 11.52
C SER A 45 3.93 5.88 10.13
N SER A 46 5.00 6.67 10.11
CA SER A 46 5.73 7.01 8.89
C SER A 46 7.23 6.86 9.14
N SER A 47 8.00 6.64 8.07
CA SER A 47 9.45 6.60 8.14
C SER A 47 10.10 7.03 6.84
N HIS A 48 11.34 7.50 6.95
CA HIS A 48 12.22 7.77 5.83
C HIS A 48 13.43 6.86 5.90
N ARG A 49 13.85 6.30 4.77
CA ARG A 49 15.11 5.55 4.66
C ARG A 49 16.09 6.28 3.79
N GLU A 50 17.16 6.75 4.41
CA GLU A 50 18.22 7.47 3.73
C GLU A 50 19.07 6.59 2.82
N ASP A 51 19.25 5.30 3.19
CA ASP A 51 20.08 4.34 2.46
C ASP A 51 19.52 4.00 1.07
N ASN A 52 18.21 4.04 0.87
CA ASN A 52 17.56 3.73 -0.40
C ASN A 52 16.66 4.86 -0.94
N LYS A 53 16.68 6.01 -0.25
CA LYS A 53 15.94 7.22 -0.63
C LYS A 53 14.46 6.93 -0.86
N THR A 54 13.77 6.49 0.23
CA THR A 54 12.35 6.19 0.21
C THR A 54 11.60 6.77 1.40
N LEU A 55 10.45 7.37 1.11
CA LEU A 55 9.41 7.71 2.09
C LEU A 55 8.44 6.54 2.23
N ARG A 56 7.96 6.34 3.45
CA ARG A 56 7.07 5.24 3.82
C ARG A 56 5.97 5.71 4.73
N VAL A 57 4.78 5.19 4.47
CA VAL A 57 3.62 5.33 5.35
C VAL A 57 3.16 3.93 5.71
N ILE A 58 2.90 3.71 6.99
CA ILE A 58 2.35 2.46 7.49
C ILE A 58 0.93 2.72 7.96
N LEU A 59 -0.01 2.08 7.28
CA LEU A 59 -1.43 2.10 7.59
C LEU A 59 -1.83 0.80 8.29
N GLY A 60 -2.95 0.83 8.99
CA GLY A 60 -3.50 -0.36 9.62
C GLY A 60 -5.01 -0.45 9.45
N ASN A 61 -5.51 -1.69 9.36
CA ASN A 61 -6.93 -1.95 9.46
C ASN A 61 -7.44 -1.62 10.89
N ASN A 62 -8.72 -1.79 11.14
CA ASN A 62 -9.33 -1.44 12.43
C ASN A 62 -8.68 -2.16 13.62
N GLU A 63 -8.37 -3.48 13.46
CA GLU A 63 -7.73 -4.27 14.52
C GLU A 63 -6.31 -3.77 14.81
N ALA A 64 -5.51 -3.54 13.78
CA ALA A 64 -4.16 -3.01 13.94
C ALA A 64 -4.14 -1.60 14.57
N ILE A 65 -5.06 -0.73 14.16
CA ILE A 65 -5.18 0.62 14.74
C ILE A 65 -5.59 0.57 16.20
N LYS A 66 -6.53 -0.30 16.57
CA LYS A 66 -6.92 -0.50 17.97
C LYS A 66 -5.74 -0.98 18.80
N ALA A 67 -5.05 -2.02 18.34
CA ALA A 67 -3.86 -2.56 19.00
C ALA A 67 -2.77 -1.49 19.18
N ALA A 68 -2.48 -0.71 18.14
CA ALA A 68 -1.48 0.36 18.18
C ALA A 68 -1.80 1.43 19.22
N ARG A 69 -3.06 1.86 19.31
CA ARG A 69 -3.51 2.87 20.27
C ARG A 69 -3.54 2.39 21.71
N GLU A 70 -3.78 1.10 21.91
CA GLU A 70 -3.80 0.46 23.23
C GLU A 70 -2.41 -0.02 23.68
N GLY A 71 -1.36 0.14 22.84
CA GLY A 71 -0.02 -0.37 23.11
C GLY A 71 0.07 -1.91 23.09
N LYS A 72 -0.91 -2.59 22.48
CA LYS A 72 -1.00 -4.05 22.39
C LYS A 72 -0.44 -4.55 21.06
N THR A 73 0.83 -4.31 20.83
CA THR A 73 1.52 -4.61 19.56
C THR A 73 2.59 -5.69 19.69
N ASN A 74 2.67 -6.37 20.84
CA ASN A 74 3.61 -7.45 21.06
C ASN A 74 3.00 -8.55 21.95
N PRO A 75 2.43 -9.61 21.36
CA PRO A 75 2.19 -9.77 19.93
C PRO A 75 1.03 -8.90 19.41
N TRP A 76 1.02 -8.61 18.11
CA TRP A 76 -0.15 -8.06 17.44
C TRP A 76 -1.30 -9.07 17.46
N PRO A 77 -2.54 -8.65 17.69
CA PRO A 77 -3.68 -9.58 17.70
C PRO A 77 -3.95 -10.12 16.29
N ASP A 78 -4.45 -11.37 16.23
CA ASP A 78 -4.92 -11.96 14.97
C ASP A 78 -5.99 -11.10 14.32
N GLY A 79 -5.97 -11.04 12.99
CA GLY A 79 -6.78 -10.12 12.21
C GLY A 79 -6.15 -8.74 11.99
N SER A 80 -5.03 -8.40 12.66
CA SER A 80 -4.28 -7.19 12.36
C SER A 80 -3.70 -7.27 10.95
N ILE A 81 -3.87 -6.18 10.18
CA ILE A 81 -3.22 -6.03 8.87
C ILE A 81 -2.47 -4.70 8.84
N LEU A 82 -1.19 -4.78 8.54
CA LEU A 82 -0.32 -3.63 8.34
C LEU A 82 -0.06 -3.45 6.86
N CYS A 83 -0.24 -2.23 6.36
CA CYS A 83 0.05 -1.87 4.97
C CYS A 83 1.18 -0.84 4.94
N LYS A 84 2.29 -1.15 4.29
CA LYS A 84 3.39 -0.22 4.05
C LYS A 84 3.36 0.25 2.60
N LEU A 85 3.12 1.53 2.41
CA LEU A 85 3.20 2.20 1.11
C LEU A 85 4.56 2.88 0.99
N VAL A 86 5.23 2.71 -0.16
CA VAL A 86 6.60 3.16 -0.38
C VAL A 86 6.69 4.00 -1.65
N TRP A 87 7.32 5.18 -1.53
CA TRP A 87 7.64 6.07 -2.63
C TRP A 87 9.13 6.37 -2.66
N LYS A 88 9.64 6.70 -3.83
CA LYS A 88 10.96 7.32 -3.95
C LYS A 88 10.91 8.76 -3.42
N ASP A 89 12.04 9.20 -2.90
CA ASP A 89 12.19 10.60 -2.50
C ASP A 89 12.08 11.52 -3.71
N GLU A 90 11.40 12.62 -3.50
CA GLU A 90 11.38 13.76 -4.42
C GLU A 90 11.55 15.05 -3.63
N THR A 91 12.39 15.97 -4.11
CA THR A 91 12.52 17.28 -3.49
C THR A 91 11.31 18.13 -3.82
N HIS A 92 10.73 18.78 -2.81
CA HIS A 92 9.57 19.65 -3.03
C HIS A 92 9.94 20.85 -3.91
N PRO A 93 9.19 21.15 -5.00
CA PRO A 93 9.59 22.12 -6.03
C PRO A 93 9.66 23.58 -5.54
N ARG A 94 9.10 23.89 -4.38
CA ARG A 94 9.11 25.23 -3.78
C ARG A 94 9.71 25.28 -2.38
N TRP A 95 10.25 24.15 -1.92
CA TRP A 95 10.87 24.05 -0.61
C TRP A 95 11.97 22.99 -0.65
N ASP A 96 13.16 23.43 -1.03
CA ASP A 96 14.33 22.61 -1.38
C ASP A 96 14.84 21.70 -0.23
N THR A 97 14.52 22.03 1.01
CA THR A 97 14.85 21.20 2.19
C THR A 97 13.76 20.18 2.54
N ALA A 98 12.61 20.23 1.86
CA ALA A 98 11.52 19.29 2.10
C ALA A 98 11.57 18.12 1.10
N ILE A 99 11.45 16.90 1.63
CA ILE A 99 11.31 15.69 0.82
C ILE A 99 9.84 15.26 0.83
N ILE A 100 9.32 14.99 -0.35
CA ILE A 100 7.93 14.56 -0.58
C ILE A 100 7.90 13.19 -1.27
N PRO A 101 6.75 12.49 -1.24
CA PRO A 101 6.57 11.26 -2.02
C PRO A 101 6.66 11.55 -3.52
N GLY A 102 7.62 10.93 -4.20
CA GLY A 102 7.76 10.90 -5.65
C GLY A 102 7.10 9.67 -6.26
N ASN A 103 7.81 8.96 -7.14
CA ASN A 103 7.29 7.77 -7.80
C ASN A 103 6.93 6.67 -6.79
N PHE A 104 5.71 6.13 -6.89
CA PHE A 104 5.27 5.00 -6.11
C PHE A 104 6.07 3.74 -6.46
N VAL A 105 6.55 3.02 -5.43
CA VAL A 105 7.40 1.83 -5.61
C VAL A 105 6.57 0.55 -5.41
N HIS A 106 5.96 0.40 -4.24
CA HIS A 106 5.15 -0.78 -3.91
C HIS A 106 4.25 -0.56 -2.68
N ALA A 107 3.23 -1.42 -2.58
CA ALA A 107 2.46 -1.67 -1.37
C ALA A 107 2.86 -3.04 -0.81
N GLU A 108 3.18 -3.11 0.49
CA GLU A 108 3.50 -4.34 1.21
C GLU A 108 2.53 -4.55 2.35
N PHE A 109 2.11 -5.80 2.54
CA PHE A 109 1.15 -6.16 3.58
C PHE A 109 1.71 -7.24 4.48
N MET A 110 1.46 -7.09 5.77
CA MET A 110 1.63 -8.13 6.78
C MET A 110 0.25 -8.43 7.37
N VAL A 111 -0.17 -9.70 7.30
CA VAL A 111 -1.48 -10.18 7.75
C VAL A 111 -1.27 -11.11 8.93
N LYS A 112 -1.76 -10.75 10.12
CA LYS A 112 -1.63 -11.57 11.33
C LYS A 112 -2.71 -12.64 11.38
N ASP A 113 -2.27 -13.87 11.39
CA ASP A 113 -3.06 -15.08 11.67
C ASP A 113 -2.08 -16.13 12.21
N SER A 114 -2.07 -16.28 13.53
CA SER A 114 -1.11 -17.12 14.25
C SER A 114 -1.23 -18.61 13.91
N THR A 115 -2.40 -19.04 13.45
CA THR A 115 -2.66 -20.42 13.02
C THR A 115 -2.22 -20.65 11.57
N LYS A 116 -2.68 -19.79 10.67
CA LYS A 116 -2.45 -19.93 9.22
C LYS A 116 -0.99 -19.71 8.84
N TYR A 117 -0.31 -18.81 9.53
CA TYR A 117 1.06 -18.41 9.21
C TYR A 117 2.08 -18.79 10.30
N SER A 118 1.85 -19.94 10.99
CA SER A 118 2.72 -20.42 12.07
C SER A 118 4.20 -20.50 11.66
N ASP A 119 4.49 -20.92 10.43
CA ASP A 119 5.85 -21.08 9.91
C ASP A 119 6.60 -19.76 9.69
N THR A 120 5.88 -18.64 9.75
CA THR A 120 6.41 -17.27 9.55
C THR A 120 6.08 -16.36 10.72
N GLY A 121 6.07 -16.92 11.95
CA GLY A 121 5.82 -16.16 13.18
C GLY A 121 4.39 -15.63 13.31
N GLY A 122 3.43 -16.27 12.62
CA GLY A 122 2.04 -15.85 12.59
C GLY A 122 1.74 -14.71 11.59
N TRP A 123 2.68 -14.40 10.68
CA TRP A 123 2.51 -13.33 9.70
C TRP A 123 2.53 -13.83 8.26
N GLY A 124 1.47 -13.56 7.53
CA GLY A 124 1.45 -13.64 6.06
C GLY A 124 2.04 -12.38 5.45
N PHE A 125 2.84 -12.52 4.39
CA PHE A 125 3.48 -11.40 3.69
C PHE A 125 2.98 -11.33 2.25
N ALA A 126 2.70 -10.13 1.78
CA ALA A 126 2.33 -9.88 0.39
C ALA A 126 2.89 -8.54 -0.09
N ARG A 127 3.17 -8.42 -1.40
CA ARG A 127 3.68 -7.20 -2.01
C ARG A 127 3.12 -7.03 -3.41
N TRP A 128 2.77 -5.80 -3.76
CA TRP A 128 2.39 -5.39 -5.11
C TRP A 128 3.24 -4.21 -5.55
N LYS A 129 3.78 -4.28 -6.78
CA LYS A 129 4.68 -3.29 -7.35
C LYS A 129 3.96 -2.29 -8.24
N GLY A 130 4.44 -1.05 -8.23
CA GLY A 130 3.98 0.02 -9.10
C GLY A 130 2.51 0.37 -8.93
N LEU A 131 2.03 1.34 -9.69
CA LEU A 131 0.64 1.78 -9.68
C LEU A 131 -0.31 0.75 -10.30
N ASP A 132 0.21 -0.15 -11.15
CA ASP A 132 -0.54 -1.24 -11.76
C ASP A 132 -0.76 -2.41 -10.78
N LEU A 133 -0.15 -2.34 -9.59
CA LEU A 133 -0.28 -3.32 -8.52
C LEU A 133 0.05 -4.75 -8.97
N GLU A 134 1.16 -4.92 -9.67
CA GLU A 134 1.64 -6.24 -10.09
C GLU A 134 2.11 -7.06 -8.88
N PRO A 135 1.57 -8.27 -8.64
CA PRO A 135 1.99 -9.12 -7.53
C PRO A 135 3.49 -9.42 -7.59
N TYR A 136 4.15 -9.36 -6.43
CA TYR A 136 5.56 -9.69 -6.30
C TYR A 136 5.77 -11.19 -6.02
N GLY A 137 6.79 -11.76 -6.65
CA GLY A 137 7.17 -13.16 -6.51
C GLY A 137 6.70 -14.02 -7.70
N LYS A 138 7.39 -15.12 -7.94
CA LYS A 138 7.02 -16.11 -8.97
C LYS A 138 6.02 -17.12 -8.43
N ASP A 139 6.19 -17.50 -7.18
CA ASP A 139 5.38 -18.48 -6.45
C ASP A 139 5.38 -18.11 -4.95
N ALA A 140 4.75 -18.92 -4.11
CA ALA A 140 4.58 -18.68 -2.68
C ALA A 140 5.90 -18.62 -1.88
N SER A 141 7.02 -19.11 -2.42
CA SER A 141 8.32 -19.13 -1.72
C SER A 141 8.91 -17.74 -1.49
N PHE A 142 8.44 -16.70 -2.21
CA PHE A 142 8.88 -15.31 -2.00
C PHE A 142 8.68 -14.85 -0.54
N VAL A 143 7.75 -15.46 0.18
CA VAL A 143 7.47 -15.18 1.60
C VAL A 143 8.72 -15.36 2.45
N GLN A 144 9.62 -16.29 2.11
CA GLN A 144 10.85 -16.54 2.85
C GLN A 144 11.82 -15.33 2.80
N GLU A 145 11.87 -14.61 1.68
CA GLU A 145 12.63 -13.35 1.59
C GLU A 145 12.10 -12.31 2.58
N CYS A 146 10.77 -12.16 2.63
CA CYS A 146 10.14 -11.21 3.55
C CYS A 146 10.39 -11.62 5.01
N PHE A 147 10.10 -12.87 5.35
CA PHE A 147 10.24 -13.39 6.71
C PHE A 147 11.68 -13.31 7.22
N THR A 148 12.66 -13.72 6.40
CA THR A 148 14.08 -13.63 6.77
C THR A 148 14.52 -12.20 7.08
N CYS A 149 14.04 -11.23 6.30
CA CYS A 149 14.30 -9.81 6.57
C CYS A 149 13.68 -9.34 7.90
N HIS A 150 12.55 -9.93 8.33
CA HIS A 150 11.84 -9.58 9.56
C HIS A 150 12.33 -10.33 10.81
N LEU A 151 13.12 -11.40 10.66
CA LEU A 151 13.68 -12.16 11.79
C LEU A 151 14.44 -11.32 12.83
N PRO A 152 15.26 -10.30 12.46
CA PRO A 152 15.99 -9.50 13.44
C PRO A 152 15.12 -8.72 14.43
N VAL A 153 13.82 -8.59 14.18
CA VAL A 153 12.88 -7.89 15.05
C VAL A 153 11.80 -8.81 15.63
N ILE A 154 12.15 -10.08 15.86
CA ILE A 154 11.30 -11.08 16.50
C ILE A 154 10.76 -10.60 17.86
N ASP A 155 11.55 -9.87 18.64
CA ASP A 155 11.17 -9.30 19.93
C ASP A 155 10.06 -8.24 19.84
N SER A 156 9.78 -7.76 18.63
CA SER A 156 8.69 -6.82 18.32
C SER A 156 7.62 -7.49 17.45
N ASP A 157 7.41 -8.80 17.63
CA ASP A 157 6.49 -9.62 16.84
C ASP A 157 6.76 -9.48 15.32
N TYR A 158 8.05 -9.48 14.93
CA TYR A 158 8.52 -9.34 13.54
C TYR A 158 8.17 -7.99 12.87
N VAL A 159 7.77 -6.98 13.61
CA VAL A 159 7.33 -5.68 13.06
C VAL A 159 8.35 -4.59 13.38
N PHE A 160 8.97 -3.99 12.34
CA PHE A 160 9.90 -2.87 12.48
C PHE A 160 9.21 -1.57 12.93
N THR A 161 7.92 -1.45 12.64
CA THR A 161 7.16 -0.22 12.85
C THR A 161 6.82 -0.01 14.32
N ARG A 162 7.16 1.17 14.84
CA ARG A 162 6.67 1.67 16.12
C ARG A 162 5.51 2.62 15.85
N PRO A 163 4.36 2.45 16.50
CA PRO A 163 3.25 3.38 16.36
C PRO A 163 3.66 4.80 16.74
N SER A 164 3.30 5.76 15.91
CA SER A 164 3.51 7.18 16.21
C SER A 164 2.53 7.64 17.29
N SER A 165 3.04 8.43 18.26
CA SER A 165 2.17 9.12 19.21
C SER A 165 1.33 10.15 18.47
N LEU A 166 0.04 10.14 18.71
CA LEU A 166 -0.91 11.14 18.23
C LEU A 166 -1.52 11.87 19.45
N PRO A 167 -1.77 13.18 19.34
CA PRO A 167 -2.42 13.94 20.41
C PRO A 167 -3.86 13.52 20.62
#